data_c1272161d5288e502cce56823db5b798
#
_entry.id   c1272161d5288e502cce56823db5b798
#
_cell.length_a   1.000
_cell.length_b   1.000
_cell.length_c   1.000
_cell.angle_alpha   90.00
_cell.angle_beta   90.00
_cell.angle_gamma   90.00
#
_symmetry.space_group_name_H-M   'P 1'
#
loop_
_entity.id
_entity.type
_entity.pdbx_description
1 polymer ?
#
loop_
_entity_poly.entity_id
_entity_poly.type
_entity_poly.pdbx_seq_one_letter_code
_entity_poly.pdbx_strand_id
1 'polypeptide(L)'
;MSKTDENLKAAIAGESLARNRYSYFAEMANNEGYRYIGKIFYEIAENEKYHAMEELKLLMGDRDTLTNLKESVDREQYQFEDMYPRYATEAEVEGNRAATILFRQISRIEKQHHDRFRKLLEMVAAGKVF
;
A
#
# COMPACT_ATOMS: atom_id res chain seq x y z
N MET A 1 22.97 -0.68 5.11
CA MET A 1 21.73 -0.80 5.91
C MET A 1 22.02 -1.64 7.16
N SER A 2 21.61 -1.15 8.31
CA SER A 2 21.82 -1.88 9.57
C SER A 2 20.86 -3.07 9.68
N LYS A 3 21.18 -3.99 10.60
CA LYS A 3 20.29 -5.11 10.89
C LYS A 3 18.95 -4.63 11.44
N THR A 4 18.96 -3.58 12.25
CA THR A 4 17.73 -2.97 12.77
C THR A 4 16.87 -2.43 11.63
N ASP A 5 17.45 -1.75 10.65
CA ASP A 5 16.72 -1.25 9.49
C ASP A 5 16.12 -2.39 8.68
N GLU A 6 16.86 -3.46 8.46
CA GLU A 6 16.35 -4.65 7.80
C GLU A 6 15.15 -5.25 8.56
N ASN A 7 15.27 -5.33 9.88
CA ASN A 7 14.22 -5.86 10.74
C ASN A 7 12.98 -4.96 10.72
N LEU A 8 13.17 -3.65 10.75
CA LEU A 8 12.04 -2.70 10.65
C LEU A 8 11.30 -2.87 9.32
N LYS A 9 12.02 -2.99 8.21
CA LYS A 9 11.40 -3.23 6.90
C LYS A 9 10.57 -4.50 6.88
N ALA A 10 11.12 -5.59 7.42
CA ALA A 10 10.42 -6.88 7.48
C ALA A 10 9.18 -6.80 8.39
N ALA A 11 9.31 -6.14 9.54
CA ALA A 11 8.22 -5.97 10.48
C ALA A 11 7.08 -5.13 9.87
N ILE A 12 7.42 -4.01 9.24
CA ILE A 12 6.44 -3.16 8.55
C ILE A 12 5.66 -3.96 7.51
N ALA A 13 6.35 -4.75 6.69
CA ALA A 13 5.71 -5.58 5.68
C ALA A 13 4.74 -6.59 6.31
N GLY A 14 5.18 -7.25 7.40
CA GLY A 14 4.36 -8.22 8.12
C GLY A 14 3.13 -7.60 8.77
N GLU A 15 3.31 -6.48 9.46
CA GLU A 15 2.21 -5.77 10.13
C GLU A 15 1.20 -5.22 9.12
N SER A 16 1.68 -4.67 8.01
CA SER A 16 0.81 -4.14 6.96
C SER A 16 -0.03 -5.23 6.32
N LEU A 17 0.56 -6.41 6.09
CA LEU A 17 -0.16 -7.55 5.57
C LEU A 17 -1.17 -8.07 6.58
N ALA A 18 -0.78 -8.17 7.87
CA ALA A 18 -1.66 -8.61 8.94
C ALA A 18 -2.89 -7.69 9.06
N ARG A 19 -2.68 -6.38 8.98
CA ARG A 19 -3.78 -5.41 9.00
C ARG A 19 -4.82 -5.72 7.93
N ASN A 20 -4.38 -5.94 6.71
CA ASN A 20 -5.30 -6.22 5.60
C ASN A 20 -5.95 -7.60 5.72
N ARG A 21 -5.20 -8.62 6.15
CA ARG A 21 -5.75 -9.95 6.40
C ARG A 21 -6.85 -9.91 7.45
N TYR A 22 -6.61 -9.26 8.57
CA TYR A 22 -7.58 -9.21 9.66
C TYR A 22 -8.80 -8.39 9.31
N SER A 23 -8.65 -7.32 8.51
CA SER A 23 -9.79 -6.58 7.97
C SER A 23 -10.64 -7.46 7.07
N TYR A 24 -10.01 -8.27 6.23
CA TYR A 24 -10.69 -9.22 5.36
C TYR A 24 -11.38 -10.32 6.17
N PHE A 25 -10.68 -10.86 7.18
CA PHE A 25 -11.25 -11.90 8.06
C PHE A 25 -12.43 -11.37 8.87
N ALA A 26 -12.38 -10.09 9.26
CA ALA A 26 -13.52 -9.44 9.93
C ALA A 26 -14.75 -9.41 9.02
N GLU A 27 -14.55 -9.07 7.75
CA GLU A 27 -15.64 -9.07 6.76
C GLU A 27 -16.23 -10.48 6.58
N MET A 28 -15.37 -11.49 6.46
CA MET A 28 -15.80 -12.88 6.33
C MET A 28 -16.58 -13.33 7.56
N ALA A 29 -16.07 -13.03 8.77
CA ALA A 29 -16.75 -13.42 10.00
C ALA A 29 -18.13 -12.76 10.11
N ASN A 30 -18.22 -11.49 9.76
CA ASN A 30 -19.50 -10.77 9.76
C ASN A 30 -20.49 -11.39 8.77
N ASN A 31 -20.03 -11.77 7.58
CA ASN A 31 -20.87 -12.42 6.58
C ASN A 31 -21.37 -13.79 7.01
N GLU A 32 -20.59 -14.49 7.84
CA GLU A 32 -21.00 -15.78 8.43
C GLU A 32 -21.88 -15.62 9.66
N GLY A 33 -22.08 -14.38 10.14
CA GLY A 33 -22.90 -14.11 11.33
C GLY A 33 -22.13 -14.05 12.64
N TYR A 34 -20.81 -14.20 12.60
CA TYR A 34 -19.95 -14.13 13.79
C TYR A 34 -19.53 -12.69 14.08
N ARG A 35 -20.48 -11.86 14.47
CA ARG A 35 -20.26 -10.42 14.60
C ARG A 35 -19.23 -10.05 15.66
N TYR A 36 -19.22 -10.77 16.79
CA TYR A 36 -18.25 -10.52 17.84
C TYR A 36 -16.83 -10.85 17.38
N ILE A 37 -16.67 -11.97 16.67
CA ILE A 37 -15.37 -12.36 16.11
C ILE A 37 -14.92 -11.33 15.09
N GLY A 38 -15.83 -10.88 14.24
CA GLY A 38 -15.54 -9.81 13.27
C GLY A 38 -15.06 -8.54 13.94
N LYS A 39 -15.68 -8.16 15.05
CA LYS A 39 -15.27 -6.99 15.83
C LYS A 39 -13.85 -7.15 16.37
N ILE A 40 -13.51 -8.32 16.89
CA ILE A 40 -12.16 -8.57 17.42
C ILE A 40 -11.10 -8.52 16.30
N PHE A 41 -11.37 -9.16 15.16
CA PHE A 41 -10.46 -9.06 14.02
C PHE A 41 -10.24 -7.61 13.59
N TYR A 42 -11.29 -6.82 13.53
CA TYR A 42 -11.19 -5.41 13.15
C TYR A 42 -10.34 -4.62 14.15
N GLU A 43 -10.57 -4.82 15.45
CA GLU A 43 -9.80 -4.13 16.49
C GLU A 43 -8.32 -4.48 16.40
N ILE A 44 -8.00 -5.75 16.18
CA ILE A 44 -6.61 -6.19 16.03
C ILE A 44 -6.00 -5.62 14.74
N ALA A 45 -6.77 -5.54 13.66
CA ALA A 45 -6.31 -4.91 12.42
C ALA A 45 -5.89 -3.45 12.66
N GLU A 46 -6.63 -2.70 13.46
CA GLU A 46 -6.29 -1.32 13.81
C GLU A 46 -5.02 -1.27 14.66
N ASN A 47 -4.80 -2.22 15.55
CA ASN A 47 -3.56 -2.31 16.32
C ASN A 47 -2.35 -2.57 15.41
N GLU A 48 -2.50 -3.47 14.42
CA GLU A 48 -1.44 -3.76 13.47
C GLU A 48 -1.07 -2.54 12.62
N LYS A 49 -2.07 -1.76 12.22
CA LYS A 49 -1.86 -0.49 11.53
C LYS A 49 -1.00 0.46 12.37
N TYR A 50 -1.33 0.57 13.66
CA TYR A 50 -0.59 1.43 14.58
C TYR A 50 0.87 0.98 14.71
N HIS A 51 1.10 -0.33 14.87
CA HIS A 51 2.46 -0.88 14.95
C HIS A 51 3.27 -0.54 13.69
N ALA A 52 2.70 -0.74 12.51
CA ALA A 52 3.37 -0.42 11.25
C ALA A 52 3.72 1.06 11.16
N MET A 53 2.83 1.94 11.61
CA MET A 53 3.08 3.39 11.62
C MET A 53 4.25 3.76 12.52
N GLU A 54 4.32 3.18 13.73
CA GLU A 54 5.41 3.44 14.66
C GLU A 54 6.75 2.94 14.12
N GLU A 55 6.74 1.77 13.50
CA GLU A 55 7.94 1.23 12.85
C GLU A 55 8.39 2.08 11.66
N LEU A 56 7.44 2.58 10.86
CA LEU A 56 7.75 3.48 9.75
C LEU A 56 8.40 4.77 10.24
N LYS A 57 7.93 5.34 11.35
CA LYS A 57 8.52 6.55 11.92
C LYS A 57 9.99 6.33 12.27
N LEU A 58 10.32 5.19 12.87
CA LEU A 58 11.70 4.86 13.21
C LEU A 58 12.56 4.67 11.96
N LEU A 59 12.03 3.98 10.95
CA LEU A 59 12.79 3.66 9.74
C LEU A 59 13.03 4.90 8.88
N MET A 60 11.99 5.70 8.67
CA MET A 60 12.04 6.82 7.72
C MET A 60 12.54 8.11 8.35
N GLY A 61 12.33 8.27 9.66
CA GLY A 61 12.68 9.51 10.36
C GLY A 61 11.83 10.69 9.91
N ASP A 62 12.32 11.89 10.17
CA ASP A 62 11.64 13.12 9.78
C ASP A 62 11.80 13.36 8.27
N ARG A 63 10.67 13.55 7.61
CA ARG A 63 10.64 13.79 6.16
C ARG A 63 9.63 14.89 5.86
N ASP A 64 9.92 15.71 4.86
CA ASP A 64 8.99 16.74 4.45
C ASP A 64 8.04 16.23 3.36
N THR A 65 6.98 17.01 3.12
CA THR A 65 5.97 16.65 2.13
C THR A 65 6.54 16.57 0.72
N LEU A 66 7.46 17.46 0.38
CA LEU A 66 8.09 17.46 -0.96
C LEU A 66 8.81 16.12 -1.20
N THR A 67 9.59 15.65 -0.24
CA THR A 67 10.30 14.36 -0.32
C THR A 67 9.30 13.21 -0.45
N ASN A 68 8.22 13.24 0.34
CA ASN A 68 7.20 12.19 0.30
C ASN A 68 6.47 12.16 -1.04
N LEU A 69 6.19 13.32 -1.63
CA LEU A 69 5.57 13.39 -2.95
C LEU A 69 6.49 12.84 -4.04
N LYS A 70 7.78 13.15 -3.98
CA LYS A 70 8.76 12.63 -4.95
C LYS A 70 8.82 11.12 -4.90
N GLU A 71 8.91 10.55 -3.71
CA GLU A 71 8.91 9.09 -3.54
C GLU A 71 7.62 8.47 -4.05
N SER A 72 6.48 9.09 -3.76
CA SER A 72 5.18 8.59 -4.19
C SER A 72 5.05 8.58 -5.71
N VAL A 73 5.50 9.64 -6.38
CA VAL A 73 5.53 9.70 -7.85
C VAL A 73 6.34 8.53 -8.42
N ASP A 74 7.53 8.30 -7.88
CA ASP A 74 8.42 7.25 -8.39
C ASP A 74 7.85 5.86 -8.18
N ARG A 75 7.27 5.60 -7.01
CA ARG A 75 6.68 4.28 -6.70
C ARG A 75 5.46 3.99 -7.55
N GLU A 76 4.57 4.96 -7.71
CA GLU A 76 3.39 4.78 -8.55
C GLU A 76 3.78 4.58 -10.01
N GLN A 77 4.82 5.29 -10.48
CA GLN A 77 5.32 5.13 -11.84
C GLN A 77 5.83 3.72 -12.09
N TYR A 78 6.64 3.19 -11.18
CA TYR A 78 7.13 1.81 -11.27
C TYR A 78 5.96 0.82 -11.33
N GLN A 79 4.95 1.05 -10.49
CA GLN A 79 3.81 0.13 -10.42
C GLN A 79 2.99 0.12 -11.69
N PHE A 80 2.67 1.27 -12.27
CA PHE A 80 1.82 1.29 -13.46
C PHE A 80 2.58 1.05 -14.76
N GLU A 81 3.88 1.38 -14.83
CA GLU A 81 4.67 1.18 -16.05
C GLU A 81 5.32 -0.19 -16.15
N ASP A 82 5.71 -0.79 -15.03
CA ASP A 82 6.48 -2.03 -15.02
C ASP A 82 5.77 -3.15 -14.25
N MET A 83 5.56 -2.97 -12.96
CA MET A 83 5.16 -4.06 -12.07
C MET A 83 3.81 -4.68 -12.45
N TYR A 84 2.74 -3.88 -12.45
CA TYR A 84 1.41 -4.42 -12.74
C TYR A 84 1.23 -4.88 -14.19
N PRO A 85 1.74 -4.16 -15.21
CA PRO A 85 1.70 -4.70 -16.57
C PRO A 85 2.39 -6.05 -16.70
N ARG A 86 3.54 -6.22 -16.07
CA ARG A 86 4.27 -7.49 -16.07
C ARG A 86 3.48 -8.59 -15.37
N TYR A 87 2.92 -8.30 -14.22
CA TYR A 87 2.09 -9.25 -13.48
C TYR A 87 0.86 -9.65 -14.29
N ALA A 88 0.22 -8.70 -14.98
CA ALA A 88 -0.92 -8.99 -15.82
C ALA A 88 -0.55 -9.93 -16.98
N THR A 89 0.59 -9.70 -17.61
CA THR A 89 1.09 -10.56 -18.69
C THR A 89 1.38 -11.98 -18.19
N GLU A 90 2.03 -12.09 -17.04
CA GLU A 90 2.33 -13.39 -16.42
C GLU A 90 1.05 -14.14 -16.06
N ALA A 91 0.06 -13.44 -15.50
CA ALA A 91 -1.22 -14.04 -15.15
C ALA A 91 -1.97 -14.52 -16.41
N GLU A 92 -1.89 -13.76 -17.49
CA GLU A 92 -2.51 -14.14 -18.77
C GLU A 92 -1.90 -15.42 -19.33
N VAL A 93 -0.57 -15.53 -19.29
CA VAL A 93 0.14 -16.74 -19.72
C VAL A 93 -0.28 -17.95 -18.90
N GLU A 94 -0.50 -17.75 -17.59
CA GLU A 94 -0.94 -18.82 -16.69
C GLU A 94 -2.42 -19.14 -16.81
N GLY A 95 -3.17 -18.37 -17.59
CA GLY A 95 -4.61 -18.56 -17.73
C GLY A 95 -5.42 -18.05 -16.54
N ASN A 96 -4.82 -17.25 -15.67
CA ASN A 96 -5.53 -16.66 -14.52
C ASN A 96 -6.21 -15.37 -14.93
N ARG A 97 -7.42 -15.51 -15.47
CA ARG A 97 -8.17 -14.37 -16.01
C ARG A 97 -8.52 -13.32 -14.95
N ALA A 98 -8.94 -13.78 -13.77
CA ALA A 98 -9.32 -12.87 -12.70
C ALA A 98 -8.15 -12.00 -12.26
N ALA A 99 -6.97 -12.60 -12.08
CA ALA A 99 -5.77 -11.85 -11.72
C ALA A 99 -5.34 -10.90 -12.84
N THR A 100 -5.43 -11.33 -14.11
CA THR A 100 -5.09 -10.49 -15.25
C THR A 100 -5.94 -9.22 -15.26
N ILE A 101 -7.24 -9.36 -15.09
CA ILE A 101 -8.18 -8.23 -15.07
C ILE A 101 -7.87 -7.31 -13.91
N LEU A 102 -7.68 -7.88 -12.71
CA LEU A 102 -7.39 -7.10 -11.52
C LEU A 102 -6.10 -6.29 -11.66
N PHE A 103 -5.02 -6.92 -12.10
CA PHE A 103 -3.74 -6.23 -12.28
C PHE A 103 -3.84 -5.09 -13.31
N ARG A 104 -4.58 -5.29 -14.40
CA ARG A 104 -4.80 -4.24 -15.39
C ARG A 104 -5.62 -3.07 -14.82
N GLN A 105 -6.63 -3.37 -14.03
CA GLN A 105 -7.44 -2.35 -13.36
C GLN A 105 -6.61 -1.53 -12.38
N ILE A 106 -5.82 -2.21 -11.54
CA ILE A 106 -4.97 -1.54 -10.56
C ILE A 106 -3.93 -0.68 -11.28
N SER A 107 -3.32 -1.18 -12.35
CA SER A 107 -2.34 -0.41 -13.13
C SER A 107 -2.92 0.93 -13.60
N ARG A 108 -4.17 0.94 -14.07
CA ARG A 108 -4.83 2.20 -14.48
C ARG A 108 -5.05 3.14 -13.30
N ILE A 109 -5.41 2.60 -12.14
CA ILE A 109 -5.61 3.40 -10.92
C ILE A 109 -4.28 3.98 -10.44
N GLU A 110 -3.21 3.18 -10.47
CA GLU A 110 -1.88 3.64 -10.07
C GLU A 110 -1.38 4.77 -10.99
N LYS A 111 -1.72 4.72 -12.28
CA LYS A 111 -1.42 5.83 -13.19
C LYS A 111 -2.15 7.12 -12.79
N GLN A 112 -3.41 7.00 -12.39
CA GLN A 112 -4.18 8.16 -11.89
C GLN A 112 -3.55 8.72 -10.61
N HIS A 113 -3.12 7.85 -9.69
CA HIS A 113 -2.42 8.27 -8.48
C HIS A 113 -1.11 9.00 -8.83
N HIS A 114 -0.33 8.45 -9.74
CA HIS A 114 0.90 9.06 -10.22
C HIS A 114 0.65 10.46 -10.75
N ASP A 115 -0.32 10.63 -11.63
CA ASP A 115 -0.63 11.91 -12.24
C ASP A 115 -1.06 12.94 -11.20
N ARG A 116 -1.83 12.53 -10.21
CA ARG A 116 -2.26 13.39 -9.11
C ARG A 116 -1.09 13.81 -8.22
N PHE A 117 -0.24 12.86 -7.82
CA PHE A 117 0.94 13.17 -7.01
C PHE A 117 1.91 14.08 -7.76
N ARG A 118 2.12 13.84 -9.04
CA ARG A 118 3.01 14.67 -9.86
C ARG A 118 2.52 16.11 -9.92
N LYS A 119 1.23 16.29 -10.10
CA LYS A 119 0.63 17.63 -10.12
C LYS A 119 0.84 18.35 -8.78
N LEU A 120 0.62 17.65 -7.67
CA LEU A 120 0.84 18.21 -6.33
C LEU A 120 2.31 18.51 -6.11
N LEU A 121 3.21 17.66 -6.56
CA LEU A 121 4.64 17.88 -6.48
C LEU A 121 5.05 19.16 -7.21
N GLU A 122 4.55 19.37 -8.41
CA GLU A 122 4.81 20.58 -9.20
C GLU A 122 4.30 21.82 -8.48
N MET A 123 3.13 21.75 -7.86
CA MET A 123 2.54 22.86 -7.12
C MET A 123 3.36 23.22 -5.87
N VAL A 124 3.77 22.21 -5.09
CA VAL A 124 4.59 22.44 -3.89
C VAL A 124 5.96 22.99 -4.29
N ALA A 125 6.58 22.45 -5.34
CA ALA A 125 7.88 22.92 -5.82
C ALA A 125 7.80 24.37 -6.32
N ALA A 126 6.64 24.81 -6.80
CA ALA A 126 6.42 26.19 -7.24
C ALA A 126 6.06 27.13 -6.07
N GLY A 127 6.09 26.64 -4.82
CA GLY A 127 5.78 27.44 -3.64
C GLY A 127 4.30 27.69 -3.40
N LYS A 128 3.42 26.91 -4.01
CA LYS A 128 1.97 27.05 -3.80
C LYS A 128 1.57 26.31 -2.53
N VAL A 129 0.71 26.98 -1.74
CA VAL A 129 0.25 26.47 -0.45
C VAL A 129 -1.24 26.15 -0.53
N PHE A 130 -1.64 25.06 0.12
CA PHE A 130 -3.02 24.59 0.11
C PHE A 130 -3.64 24.71 1.49
#